data_5471af62db9c9dc9e621c3cba72aeeed
#
_entry.id   5471af62db9c9dc9e621c3cba72aeeed
#
_cell.length_a   1.000
_cell.length_b   1.000
_cell.length_c   1.000
_cell.angle_alpha   90.00
_cell.angle_beta   90.00
_cell.angle_gamma   90.00
#
_symmetry.space_group_name_H-M   'P 1'
#
loop_
_entity.id
_entity.type
_entity.pdbx_description
1 polymer ?
#
loop_
_entity_poly.entity_id
_entity_poly.type
_entity_poly.pdbx_seq_one_letter_code
_entity_poly.pdbx_strand_id
1 'polypeptide(L)'
;MKKNKKNNDSLEVRTKKKKSLSLKKFILCLFLLGIIFLAYHVYNSFFNKPAEVTKPKVVDEIKTFNYALSENDTKLFKDTFKELKKILSEKEVDNKKYAETVSKLFIIDFFSLDNKSSKNDIGGVQFVYSSFKTDFVDYARNSIYKRVNNKIDSKEKQNLPLVSKISVDSIDEVVPSQIFEHQDIAEDNEADAYEVSLSWSYENGDNFQTSTVLTIVKDGSKLSVAKMTE
;
A
#
# COMPACT_ATOMS: atom_id res chain seq x y z
N MET A 1 -24.22 -93.61 37.82
CA MET A 1 -24.57 -92.24 38.35
C MET A 1 -23.37 -91.32 38.23
N LYS A 2 -23.38 -90.39 37.25
CA LYS A 2 -22.36 -89.38 37.11
C LYS A 2 -23.03 -87.98 37.23
N LYS A 3 -22.63 -87.20 38.22
CA LYS A 3 -23.11 -85.86 38.46
C LYS A 3 -22.43 -84.91 37.50
N ASN A 4 -23.22 -84.18 36.75
CA ASN A 4 -22.74 -83.00 35.94
C ASN A 4 -22.48 -81.85 36.83
N LYS A 5 -21.25 -81.26 36.74
CA LYS A 5 -20.82 -80.04 37.37
C LYS A 5 -20.96 -78.90 36.37
N LYS A 6 -21.93 -77.98 36.61
CA LYS A 6 -22.10 -76.76 35.83
C LYS A 6 -20.99 -75.78 36.21
N ASN A 7 -20.14 -75.44 35.23
CA ASN A 7 -19.25 -74.27 35.38
C ASN A 7 -20.03 -72.98 35.08
N ASN A 8 -20.08 -72.13 36.07
CA ASN A 8 -20.54 -70.74 35.91
C ASN A 8 -19.30 -69.88 35.64
N ASP A 9 -19.07 -69.58 34.34
CA ASP A 9 -18.14 -68.53 33.96
C ASP A 9 -18.85 -67.19 34.12
N SER A 10 -18.49 -66.49 35.22
CA SER A 10 -18.90 -65.07 35.40
C SER A 10 -17.95 -64.17 34.64
N LEU A 11 -18.42 -63.57 33.58
CA LEU A 11 -17.72 -62.50 32.84
C LEU A 11 -17.57 -61.26 33.72
N GLU A 12 -16.38 -61.06 34.28
CA GLU A 12 -16.01 -59.81 34.93
C GLU A 12 -15.81 -58.71 33.88
N VAL A 13 -16.80 -57.85 33.75
CA VAL A 13 -16.68 -56.61 32.95
C VAL A 13 -15.79 -55.63 33.72
N ARG A 14 -14.52 -55.55 33.32
CA ARG A 14 -13.58 -54.51 33.80
C ARG A 14 -14.05 -53.13 33.31
N THR A 15 -14.80 -52.42 34.11
CA THR A 15 -15.09 -51.01 33.91
C THR A 15 -13.82 -50.17 34.17
N LYS A 16 -13.24 -49.63 33.07
CA LYS A 16 -12.16 -48.62 33.22
C LYS A 16 -12.71 -47.40 33.91
N LYS A 17 -12.34 -47.18 35.17
CA LYS A 17 -12.59 -45.90 35.92
C LYS A 17 -11.97 -44.78 35.13
N LYS A 18 -12.78 -43.94 34.45
CA LYS A 18 -12.35 -42.62 33.95
C LYS A 18 -11.83 -41.82 35.17
N LYS A 19 -10.53 -41.50 35.20
CA LYS A 19 -9.98 -40.56 36.15
C LYS A 19 -10.60 -39.19 35.87
N SER A 20 -11.58 -38.74 36.66
CA SER A 20 -12.08 -37.37 36.57
C SER A 20 -10.93 -36.47 37.01
N LEU A 21 -10.55 -35.51 36.15
CA LEU A 21 -9.60 -34.46 36.55
C LEU A 21 -10.22 -33.73 37.75
N SER A 22 -9.49 -33.65 38.88
CA SER A 22 -10.04 -32.95 40.04
C SER A 22 -10.32 -31.51 39.63
N LEU A 23 -11.47 -30.96 40.02
CA LEU A 23 -11.92 -29.58 39.70
C LEU A 23 -10.78 -28.56 39.94
N LYS A 24 -9.97 -28.76 40.97
CA LYS A 24 -8.80 -27.91 41.28
C LYS A 24 -7.75 -27.93 40.17
N LYS A 25 -7.47 -29.10 39.56
CA LYS A 25 -6.51 -29.20 38.43
C LYS A 25 -7.07 -28.56 37.17
N PHE A 26 -8.37 -28.65 36.93
CA PHE A 26 -9.05 -28.01 35.80
C PHE A 26 -8.98 -26.48 35.94
N ILE A 27 -9.26 -25.92 37.11
CA ILE A 27 -9.16 -24.48 37.38
C ILE A 27 -7.72 -24.00 37.23
N LEU A 28 -6.71 -24.78 37.69
CA LEU A 28 -5.29 -24.44 37.54
C LEU A 28 -4.89 -24.40 36.03
N CYS A 29 -5.37 -25.36 35.24
CA CYS A 29 -5.11 -25.36 33.79
C CYS A 29 -5.73 -24.12 33.10
N LEU A 30 -6.95 -23.72 33.45
CA LEU A 30 -7.58 -22.51 32.91
C LEU A 30 -6.81 -21.24 33.29
N PHE A 31 -6.30 -21.18 34.54
CA PHE A 31 -5.49 -20.05 35.00
C PHE A 31 -4.16 -19.95 34.23
N LEU A 32 -3.48 -21.07 33.99
CA LEU A 32 -2.25 -21.11 33.19
C LEU A 32 -2.49 -20.72 31.74
N LEU A 33 -3.60 -21.18 31.10
CA LEU A 33 -3.98 -20.77 29.77
C LEU A 33 -4.27 -19.25 29.70
N GLY A 34 -4.90 -18.69 30.74
CA GLY A 34 -5.13 -17.25 30.86
C GLY A 34 -3.83 -16.44 30.91
N ILE A 35 -2.83 -16.92 31.67
CA ILE A 35 -1.49 -16.29 31.75
C ILE A 35 -0.78 -16.35 30.38
N ILE A 36 -0.83 -17.50 29.69
CA ILE A 36 -0.23 -17.66 28.36
C ILE A 36 -0.91 -16.72 27.35
N PHE A 37 -2.23 -16.61 27.40
CA PHE A 37 -2.99 -15.71 26.54
C PHE A 37 -2.64 -14.24 26.80
N LEU A 38 -2.56 -13.83 28.07
CA LEU A 38 -2.11 -12.48 28.45
C LEU A 38 -0.67 -12.22 28.00
N ALA A 39 0.25 -13.16 28.22
CA ALA A 39 1.64 -13.03 27.79
C ALA A 39 1.73 -12.90 26.25
N TYR A 40 0.94 -13.66 25.51
CA TYR A 40 0.85 -13.55 24.03
C TYR A 40 0.32 -12.18 23.60
N HIS A 41 -0.74 -11.66 24.24
CA HIS A 41 -1.26 -10.33 23.94
C HIS A 41 -0.27 -9.21 24.28
N VAL A 42 0.40 -9.31 25.42
CA VAL A 42 1.46 -8.35 25.80
C VAL A 42 2.63 -8.42 24.80
N TYR A 43 3.08 -9.63 24.48
CA TYR A 43 4.14 -9.83 23.47
C TYR A 43 3.76 -9.19 22.13
N ASN A 44 2.58 -9.50 21.59
CA ASN A 44 2.10 -8.90 20.33
C ASN A 44 1.94 -7.38 20.44
N SER A 45 1.50 -6.86 21.56
CA SER A 45 1.31 -5.42 21.74
C SER A 45 2.63 -4.65 21.83
N PHE A 46 3.70 -5.25 22.35
CA PHE A 46 4.99 -4.58 22.51
C PHE A 46 5.99 -4.89 21.39
N PHE A 47 6.00 -6.13 20.88
CA PHE A 47 7.01 -6.56 19.91
C PHE A 47 6.52 -6.58 18.45
N ASN A 48 5.21 -6.69 18.22
CA ASN A 48 4.64 -6.62 16.88
C ASN A 48 3.96 -5.28 16.57
N LYS A 49 4.27 -4.20 17.30
CA LYS A 49 3.91 -2.88 16.80
C LYS A 49 4.65 -2.72 15.48
N PRO A 50 3.93 -2.48 14.34
CA PRO A 50 4.62 -2.05 13.13
C PRO A 50 5.44 -0.83 13.51
N ALA A 51 6.74 -0.84 13.18
CA ALA A 51 7.59 0.31 13.41
C ALA A 51 6.84 1.53 12.89
N GLU A 52 6.63 2.52 13.74
CA GLU A 52 5.99 3.77 13.36
C GLU A 52 6.86 4.35 12.26
N VAL A 53 6.37 4.28 11.01
CA VAL A 53 7.05 4.92 9.88
C VAL A 53 6.99 6.41 10.20
N THR A 54 8.10 6.94 10.70
CA THR A 54 8.23 8.38 10.88
C THR A 54 8.04 8.99 9.50
N LYS A 55 6.89 9.68 9.31
CA LYS A 55 6.60 10.33 8.03
C LYS A 55 7.76 11.31 7.73
N PRO A 56 8.32 11.26 6.51
CA PRO A 56 9.38 12.18 6.14
C PRO A 56 8.94 13.62 6.38
N LYS A 57 9.86 14.46 6.83
CA LYS A 57 9.57 15.87 7.09
C LYS A 57 9.23 16.57 5.78
N VAL A 58 8.08 17.25 5.76
CA VAL A 58 7.70 18.13 4.65
C VAL A 58 8.62 19.35 4.66
N VAL A 59 9.25 19.64 3.52
CA VAL A 59 10.20 20.77 3.35
C VAL A 59 9.65 21.89 2.48
N ASP A 60 8.67 21.60 1.60
CA ASP A 60 7.94 22.59 0.79
C ASP A 60 6.52 22.08 0.51
N GLU A 61 5.58 22.98 0.24
CA GLU A 61 4.18 22.60 -0.08
C GLU A 61 3.50 23.62 -1.00
N ILE A 62 2.54 23.13 -1.78
CA ILE A 62 1.60 23.97 -2.55
C ILE A 62 0.23 23.81 -1.87
N LYS A 63 -0.03 24.63 -0.86
CA LYS A 63 -1.17 24.49 0.08
C LYS A 63 -2.52 24.42 -0.62
N THR A 64 -2.75 25.28 -1.61
CA THR A 64 -4.03 25.38 -2.34
C THR A 64 -4.40 24.06 -3.01
N PHE A 65 -3.39 23.26 -3.41
CA PHE A 65 -3.57 22.00 -4.12
C PHE A 65 -3.22 20.76 -3.27
N ASN A 66 -2.80 20.93 -2.01
CA ASN A 66 -2.37 19.88 -1.10
C ASN A 66 -1.26 18.98 -1.70
N TYR A 67 -0.30 19.61 -2.42
CA TYR A 67 0.92 18.92 -2.85
C TYR A 67 2.07 19.23 -1.90
N ALA A 68 2.80 18.21 -1.49
CA ALA A 68 3.90 18.32 -0.55
C ALA A 68 5.20 17.74 -1.12
N LEU A 69 6.30 18.37 -0.78
CA LEU A 69 7.66 17.91 -1.03
C LEU A 69 8.30 17.51 0.29
N SER A 70 8.83 16.30 0.35
CA SER A 70 9.50 15.74 1.52
C SER A 70 11.02 15.79 1.42
N GLU A 71 11.70 15.76 2.56
CA GLU A 71 13.18 15.80 2.60
C GLU A 71 13.82 14.61 1.87
N ASN A 72 13.17 13.43 1.93
CA ASN A 72 13.64 12.18 1.34
C ASN A 72 13.30 12.03 -0.15
N ASP A 73 12.59 12.98 -0.75
CA ASP A 73 12.26 12.93 -2.17
C ASP A 73 13.53 12.99 -3.02
N THR A 74 13.48 12.28 -4.16
CA THR A 74 14.62 12.22 -5.08
C THR A 74 14.92 13.60 -5.67
N LYS A 75 16.13 13.80 -6.19
CA LYS A 75 16.48 15.05 -6.89
C LYS A 75 15.52 15.30 -8.07
N LEU A 76 15.23 14.26 -8.85
CA LEU A 76 14.30 14.36 -9.99
C LEU A 76 12.91 14.82 -9.55
N PHE A 77 12.37 14.25 -8.45
CA PHE A 77 11.09 14.68 -7.89
C PHE A 77 11.15 16.16 -7.45
N LYS A 78 12.18 16.55 -6.72
CA LYS A 78 12.36 17.93 -6.23
C LYS A 78 12.40 18.95 -7.38
N ASP A 79 13.10 18.63 -8.46
CA ASP A 79 13.20 19.52 -9.61
C ASP A 79 11.88 19.60 -10.39
N THR A 80 11.18 18.48 -10.57
CA THR A 80 9.83 18.44 -11.19
C THR A 80 8.78 19.12 -10.31
N PHE A 81 8.90 19.04 -8.98
CA PHE A 81 8.00 19.76 -8.04
C PHE A 81 8.14 21.27 -8.15
N LYS A 82 9.35 21.78 -8.36
CA LYS A 82 9.57 23.23 -8.61
C LYS A 82 8.91 23.66 -9.92
N GLU A 83 8.95 22.80 -10.95
CA GLU A 83 8.23 23.04 -12.22
C GLU A 83 6.72 23.14 -11.98
N LEU A 84 6.14 22.19 -11.24
CA LEU A 84 4.72 22.24 -10.85
C LEU A 84 4.38 23.53 -10.12
N LYS A 85 5.20 23.92 -9.15
CA LYS A 85 4.98 25.15 -8.36
C LYS A 85 4.99 26.40 -9.25
N LYS A 86 5.86 26.44 -10.25
CA LYS A 86 5.92 27.54 -11.23
C LYS A 86 4.64 27.56 -12.08
N ILE A 87 4.21 26.45 -12.64
CA ILE A 87 2.98 26.35 -13.47
C ILE A 87 1.78 26.82 -12.67
N LEU A 88 1.62 26.36 -11.44
CA LEU A 88 0.48 26.71 -10.58
C LEU A 88 0.53 28.14 -10.00
N SER A 89 1.65 28.86 -10.17
CA SER A 89 1.78 30.27 -9.80
C SER A 89 1.44 31.24 -10.92
N GLU A 90 1.21 30.76 -12.12
CA GLU A 90 0.83 31.56 -13.28
C GLU A 90 -0.62 32.07 -13.14
N LYS A 91 -0.92 33.24 -13.72
CA LYS A 91 -2.27 33.82 -13.67
C LYS A 91 -3.29 32.95 -14.40
N GLU A 92 -2.88 32.35 -15.50
CA GLU A 92 -3.65 31.40 -16.30
C GLU A 92 -2.84 30.10 -16.29
N VAL A 93 -3.35 29.09 -15.60
CA VAL A 93 -2.69 27.80 -15.49
C VAL A 93 -2.84 27.03 -16.81
N ASP A 94 -1.74 26.65 -17.41
CA ASP A 94 -1.72 25.74 -18.54
C ASP A 94 -2.04 24.31 -18.04
N ASN A 95 -3.32 23.92 -18.15
CA ASN A 95 -3.81 22.64 -17.64
C ASN A 95 -3.10 21.44 -18.28
N LYS A 96 -2.67 21.58 -19.53
CA LYS A 96 -1.93 20.51 -20.24
C LYS A 96 -0.56 20.28 -19.61
N LYS A 97 0.22 21.34 -19.41
CA LYS A 97 1.50 21.27 -18.68
C LYS A 97 1.32 20.83 -17.23
N TYR A 98 0.21 21.23 -16.60
CA TYR A 98 -0.12 20.81 -15.26
C TYR A 98 -0.36 19.29 -15.23
N ALA A 99 -1.17 18.73 -16.15
CA ALA A 99 -1.42 17.30 -16.25
C ALA A 99 -0.13 16.51 -16.53
N GLU A 100 0.72 16.99 -17.47
CA GLU A 100 2.03 16.39 -17.73
C GLU A 100 2.91 16.32 -16.47
N THR A 101 2.97 17.44 -15.72
CA THR A 101 3.86 17.55 -14.56
C THR A 101 3.36 16.69 -13.38
N VAL A 102 2.04 16.64 -13.15
CA VAL A 102 1.44 15.74 -12.16
C VAL A 102 1.71 14.28 -12.51
N SER A 103 1.56 13.93 -13.78
CA SER A 103 1.86 12.58 -14.28
C SER A 103 3.31 12.18 -14.03
N LYS A 104 4.27 13.06 -14.35
CA LYS A 104 5.70 12.84 -14.06
C LYS A 104 5.94 12.64 -12.56
N LEU A 105 5.40 13.52 -11.73
CA LEU A 105 5.57 13.42 -10.27
C LEU A 105 5.00 12.12 -9.70
N PHE A 106 3.80 11.71 -10.18
CA PHE A 106 3.22 10.45 -9.78
C PHE A 106 4.15 9.27 -10.10
N ILE A 107 4.64 9.17 -11.34
CA ILE A 107 5.54 8.08 -11.76
C ILE A 107 6.85 8.10 -10.99
N ILE A 108 7.48 9.27 -10.83
CA ILE A 108 8.75 9.40 -10.11
C ILE A 108 8.59 8.92 -8.66
N ASP A 109 7.52 9.32 -7.98
CA ASP A 109 7.30 8.96 -6.58
C ASP A 109 6.86 7.51 -6.41
N PHE A 110 5.96 7.03 -7.27
CA PHE A 110 5.41 5.69 -7.17
C PHE A 110 6.41 4.59 -7.52
N PHE A 111 7.22 4.79 -8.57
CA PHE A 111 8.15 3.77 -9.05
C PHE A 111 9.58 3.91 -8.50
N SER A 112 9.89 4.95 -7.72
CA SER A 112 11.15 5.04 -6.97
C SER A 112 11.04 4.28 -5.65
N LEU A 113 11.32 2.99 -5.66
CA LEU A 113 11.23 2.15 -4.47
C LEU A 113 12.49 2.25 -3.58
N ASP A 114 13.63 2.61 -4.13
CA ASP A 114 14.90 2.65 -3.37
C ASP A 114 14.92 3.72 -2.29
N ASN A 115 14.15 4.82 -2.44
CA ASN A 115 14.05 5.86 -1.42
C ASN A 115 12.97 5.59 -0.36
N LYS A 116 12.18 4.52 -0.49
CA LYS A 116 11.11 4.19 0.46
C LYS A 116 11.65 3.50 1.71
N SER A 117 11.04 3.78 2.85
CA SER A 117 11.46 3.24 4.16
C SER A 117 10.89 1.85 4.43
N SER A 118 9.75 1.53 3.89
CA SER A 118 9.05 0.25 4.07
C SER A 118 7.96 0.05 3.01
N LYS A 119 7.36 -1.15 2.98
CA LYS A 119 6.20 -1.44 2.13
C LYS A 119 4.95 -0.57 2.41
N ASN A 120 4.92 0.14 3.53
CA ASN A 120 3.82 1.05 3.90
C ASN A 120 4.09 2.49 3.47
N ASP A 121 5.30 2.80 3.03
CA ASP A 121 5.72 4.11 2.53
C ASP A 121 5.41 4.19 1.03
N ILE A 122 4.11 4.29 0.71
CA ILE A 122 3.61 4.29 -0.66
C ILE A 122 3.78 5.68 -1.28
N GLY A 123 4.54 5.77 -2.37
CA GLY A 123 4.67 6.97 -3.16
C GLY A 123 3.47 7.25 -4.07
N GLY A 124 3.38 8.47 -4.59
CA GLY A 124 2.36 8.87 -5.56
C GLY A 124 0.97 9.15 -4.99
N VAL A 125 0.68 8.78 -3.73
CA VAL A 125 -0.67 8.86 -3.11
C VAL A 125 -1.27 10.25 -3.16
N GLN A 126 -0.46 11.31 -3.05
CA GLN A 126 -0.94 12.68 -3.11
C GLN A 126 -1.51 13.07 -4.49
N PHE A 127 -1.14 12.37 -5.54
CA PHE A 127 -1.57 12.61 -6.91
C PHE A 127 -2.75 11.73 -7.35
N VAL A 128 -3.13 10.74 -6.55
CA VAL A 128 -4.24 9.83 -6.87
C VAL A 128 -5.59 10.50 -6.61
N TYR A 129 -6.56 10.25 -7.49
CA TYR A 129 -7.94 10.71 -7.34
C TYR A 129 -8.52 10.31 -5.97
N SER A 130 -9.18 11.26 -5.32
CA SER A 130 -9.52 11.14 -3.89
C SER A 130 -10.27 9.86 -3.52
N SER A 131 -11.26 9.47 -4.33
CA SER A 131 -12.06 8.26 -4.09
C SER A 131 -11.28 6.95 -4.24
N PHE A 132 -10.15 6.94 -4.97
CA PHE A 132 -9.37 5.72 -5.24
C PHE A 132 -8.16 5.53 -4.34
N LYS A 133 -7.86 6.50 -3.45
CA LYS A 133 -6.63 6.47 -2.63
C LYS A 133 -6.51 5.22 -1.76
N THR A 134 -7.59 4.80 -1.14
CA THR A 134 -7.57 3.64 -0.24
C THR A 134 -7.24 2.36 -1.01
N ASP A 135 -7.94 2.13 -2.12
CA ASP A 135 -7.75 0.95 -2.96
C ASP A 135 -6.36 0.95 -3.61
N PHE A 136 -5.90 2.12 -4.06
CA PHE A 136 -4.56 2.29 -4.59
C PHE A 136 -3.48 1.92 -3.57
N VAL A 137 -3.57 2.43 -2.34
CA VAL A 137 -2.61 2.12 -1.26
C VAL A 137 -2.60 0.64 -0.93
N ASP A 138 -3.78 0.00 -0.83
CA ASP A 138 -3.88 -1.42 -0.52
C ASP A 138 -3.36 -2.29 -1.67
N TYR A 139 -3.66 -1.94 -2.91
CA TYR A 139 -3.11 -2.62 -4.08
C TYR A 139 -1.59 -2.47 -4.16
N ALA A 140 -1.07 -1.26 -4.05
CA ALA A 140 0.37 -0.98 -4.12
C ALA A 140 1.15 -1.74 -3.04
N ARG A 141 0.68 -1.72 -1.79
CA ARG A 141 1.28 -2.43 -0.66
C ARG A 141 1.39 -3.93 -0.89
N ASN A 142 0.38 -4.53 -1.52
CA ASN A 142 0.29 -5.96 -1.74
C ASN A 142 0.91 -6.40 -3.08
N SER A 143 1.26 -5.48 -3.95
CA SER A 143 1.89 -5.73 -5.26
C SER A 143 3.35 -5.28 -5.30
N ILE A 144 3.62 -4.13 -5.90
CA ILE A 144 4.98 -3.64 -6.18
C ILE A 144 5.76 -3.33 -4.89
N TYR A 145 5.10 -2.74 -3.87
CA TYR A 145 5.72 -2.36 -2.60
C TYR A 145 5.97 -3.54 -1.65
N LYS A 146 5.38 -4.71 -1.91
CA LYS A 146 5.70 -5.94 -1.17
C LYS A 146 7.19 -6.28 -1.18
N ARG A 147 7.93 -5.79 -2.19
CA ARG A 147 9.38 -6.02 -2.34
C ARG A 147 10.23 -5.08 -1.48
N VAL A 148 9.64 -4.00 -0.94
CA VAL A 148 10.37 -3.05 -0.09
C VAL A 148 10.48 -3.60 1.32
N ASN A 149 11.69 -3.97 1.73
CA ASN A 149 11.97 -4.38 3.10
C ASN A 149 12.00 -3.17 4.02
N ASN A 150 11.64 -3.38 5.29
CA ASN A 150 11.74 -2.34 6.29
C ASN A 150 13.23 -2.00 6.51
N LYS A 151 13.66 -0.79 6.16
CA LYS A 151 15.05 -0.33 6.31
C LYS A 151 15.53 -0.27 7.76
N ILE A 152 14.59 -0.22 8.73
CA ILE A 152 14.91 -0.21 10.16
C ILE A 152 15.43 -1.60 10.60
N ASP A 153 14.89 -2.66 9.99
CA ASP A 153 15.17 -4.03 10.38
C ASP A 153 16.25 -4.70 9.50
N SER A 154 16.48 -4.18 8.28
CA SER A 154 17.43 -4.77 7.33
C SER A 154 18.79 -4.08 7.38
N LYS A 155 19.85 -4.85 7.63
CA LYS A 155 21.25 -4.39 7.53
C LYS A 155 21.76 -4.39 6.08
N GLU A 156 21.01 -4.97 5.16
CA GLU A 156 21.39 -5.10 3.76
C GLU A 156 20.77 -3.98 2.91
N LYS A 157 21.59 -3.35 2.08
CA LYS A 157 21.12 -2.38 1.08
C LYS A 157 20.38 -3.15 -0.01
N GLN A 158 19.07 -2.87 -0.18
CA GLN A 158 18.31 -3.38 -1.30
C GLN A 158 18.67 -2.63 -2.58
N ASN A 159 18.78 -3.37 -3.69
CA ASN A 159 18.91 -2.80 -5.02
C ASN A 159 17.52 -2.69 -5.65
N LEU A 160 16.79 -1.64 -5.29
CA LEU A 160 15.43 -1.38 -5.77
C LEU A 160 15.45 -0.31 -6.87
N PRO A 161 14.42 -0.29 -7.75
CA PRO A 161 14.34 0.69 -8.82
C PRO A 161 14.27 2.12 -8.26
N LEU A 162 15.00 3.01 -8.93
CA LEU A 162 14.99 4.45 -8.72
C LEU A 162 14.83 5.13 -10.07
N VAL A 163 13.72 5.84 -10.27
CA VAL A 163 13.47 6.56 -11.53
C VAL A 163 14.51 7.65 -11.71
N SER A 164 15.25 7.58 -12.81
CA SER A 164 16.37 8.49 -13.11
C SER A 164 16.07 9.46 -14.25
N LYS A 165 15.21 9.05 -15.18
CA LYS A 165 14.73 9.89 -16.29
C LYS A 165 13.26 9.60 -16.55
N ILE A 166 12.52 10.60 -17.01
CA ILE A 166 11.13 10.47 -17.40
C ILE A 166 10.84 11.42 -18.56
N SER A 167 10.03 10.97 -19.51
CA SER A 167 9.50 11.76 -20.62
C SER A 167 8.01 11.57 -20.76
N VAL A 168 7.36 12.60 -21.28
CA VAL A 168 5.99 12.51 -21.81
C VAL A 168 6.12 12.23 -23.30
N ASP A 169 5.52 11.15 -23.75
CA ASP A 169 5.55 10.73 -25.15
C ASP A 169 4.39 11.36 -25.94
N SER A 170 3.20 11.44 -25.33
CA SER A 170 2.04 12.18 -25.84
C SER A 170 1.13 12.63 -24.72
N ILE A 171 0.30 13.63 -25.01
CA ILE A 171 -0.82 14.07 -24.17
C ILE A 171 -2.01 14.46 -25.04
N ASP A 172 -3.15 13.84 -24.78
CA ASP A 172 -4.39 14.04 -25.51
C ASP A 172 -5.50 14.47 -24.53
N GLU A 173 -6.31 15.43 -24.93
CA GLU A 173 -7.54 15.79 -24.21
C GLU A 173 -8.60 14.73 -24.50
N VAL A 174 -9.27 14.27 -23.43
CA VAL A 174 -10.24 13.20 -23.51
C VAL A 174 -11.50 13.53 -22.72
N VAL A 175 -12.59 12.88 -23.06
CA VAL A 175 -13.86 13.05 -22.35
C VAL A 175 -13.99 11.96 -21.30
N PRO A 176 -14.07 12.29 -20.01
CA PRO A 176 -14.11 11.31 -18.92
C PRO A 176 -15.22 10.26 -19.06
N SER A 177 -16.40 10.64 -19.54
CA SER A 177 -17.52 9.72 -19.77
C SER A 177 -17.25 8.61 -20.78
N GLN A 178 -16.23 8.77 -21.63
CA GLN A 178 -15.79 7.72 -22.57
C GLN A 178 -14.78 6.74 -21.96
N ILE A 179 -14.19 7.08 -20.81
CA ILE A 179 -13.10 6.31 -20.18
C ILE A 179 -13.58 5.61 -18.93
N PHE A 180 -14.52 6.21 -18.21
CA PHE A 180 -15.04 5.70 -16.95
C PHE A 180 -16.49 5.28 -17.09
N GLU A 181 -16.79 4.03 -16.75
CA GLU A 181 -18.17 3.51 -16.68
C GLU A 181 -18.92 4.03 -15.44
N HIS A 182 -18.20 4.60 -14.44
CA HIS A 182 -18.76 5.13 -13.20
C HIS A 182 -19.15 6.61 -13.35
N GLN A 183 -20.42 6.89 -13.12
CA GLN A 183 -21.05 8.20 -13.29
C GLN A 183 -20.42 9.32 -12.47
N ASP A 184 -19.89 9.03 -11.27
CA ASP A 184 -19.41 10.05 -10.33
C ASP A 184 -18.20 10.86 -10.87
N ILE A 185 -17.35 10.25 -11.72
CA ILE A 185 -16.21 10.94 -12.35
C ILE A 185 -16.66 11.67 -13.63
N ALA A 186 -17.66 11.11 -14.34
CA ALA A 186 -18.13 11.64 -15.60
C ALA A 186 -18.92 12.95 -15.45
N GLU A 187 -19.75 13.06 -14.39
CA GLU A 187 -20.61 14.23 -14.17
C GLU A 187 -19.82 15.47 -13.76
N ASP A 188 -18.73 15.30 -12.97
CA ASP A 188 -17.90 16.43 -12.50
C ASP A 188 -16.85 16.89 -13.51
N ASN A 189 -16.60 16.16 -14.62
CA ASN A 189 -15.46 16.37 -15.49
C ASN A 189 -15.81 16.46 -16.99
N GLU A 190 -16.84 17.21 -17.36
CA GLU A 190 -17.25 17.33 -18.78
C GLU A 190 -16.16 17.92 -19.71
N ALA A 191 -15.09 18.54 -19.19
CA ALA A 191 -14.19 19.34 -20.01
C ALA A 191 -12.67 19.15 -19.85
N ASP A 192 -12.17 18.60 -18.73
CA ASP A 192 -10.72 18.66 -18.43
C ASP A 192 -10.14 17.31 -17.99
N ALA A 193 -10.14 16.31 -18.85
CA ALA A 193 -9.38 15.09 -18.65
C ALA A 193 -8.29 14.95 -19.72
N TYR A 194 -7.19 14.31 -19.34
CA TYR A 194 -6.03 14.10 -20.20
C TYR A 194 -5.58 12.65 -20.13
N GLU A 195 -5.30 12.04 -21.28
CA GLU A 195 -4.48 10.83 -21.35
C GLU A 195 -3.04 11.22 -21.62
N VAL A 196 -2.16 10.85 -20.70
CA VAL A 196 -0.73 11.16 -20.76
C VAL A 196 0.04 9.87 -20.89
N SER A 197 0.69 9.68 -22.04
CA SER A 197 1.63 8.57 -22.25
C SER A 197 3.01 8.97 -21.77
N LEU A 198 3.63 8.12 -20.95
CA LEU A 198 4.94 8.36 -20.37
C LEU A 198 5.86 7.15 -20.53
N SER A 199 7.15 7.47 -20.69
CA SER A 199 8.22 6.49 -20.60
C SER A 199 9.29 6.97 -19.62
N TRP A 200 9.97 6.02 -18.94
CA TRP A 200 11.00 6.33 -17.95
C TRP A 200 12.09 5.26 -17.92
N SER A 201 13.21 5.59 -17.28
CA SER A 201 14.30 4.66 -17.02
C SER A 201 14.71 4.70 -15.56
N TYR A 202 15.31 3.63 -15.11
CA TYR A 202 15.81 3.46 -13.76
C TYR A 202 17.34 3.57 -13.69
N GLU A 203 17.81 4.00 -12.54
CA GLU A 203 19.22 3.95 -12.18
C GLU A 203 19.65 2.53 -11.79
N ASN A 204 18.74 1.83 -11.07
CA ASN A 204 18.89 0.46 -10.62
C ASN A 204 17.60 -0.33 -10.88
N GLY A 205 17.69 -1.66 -10.95
CA GLY A 205 16.54 -2.55 -11.03
C GLY A 205 16.08 -2.82 -12.46
N ASP A 206 16.48 -3.97 -12.98
CA ASP A 206 15.99 -4.51 -14.25
C ASP A 206 14.62 -5.20 -14.06
N ASN A 207 13.83 -5.27 -15.14
CA ASN A 207 12.53 -5.96 -15.19
C ASN A 207 11.38 -5.29 -14.42
N PHE A 208 11.37 -3.96 -14.36
CA PHE A 208 10.20 -3.19 -13.93
C PHE A 208 9.56 -2.50 -15.16
N GLN A 209 8.29 -2.16 -15.03
CA GLN A 209 7.56 -1.36 -16.01
C GLN A 209 8.30 -0.03 -16.28
N THR A 210 8.37 0.37 -17.56
CA THR A 210 9.09 1.59 -18.01
C THR A 210 8.23 2.52 -18.84
N SER A 211 6.96 2.19 -19.04
CA SER A 211 6.00 3.03 -19.77
C SER A 211 4.58 2.81 -19.24
N THR A 212 3.72 3.80 -19.39
CA THR A 212 2.29 3.71 -19.06
C THR A 212 1.50 4.84 -19.72
N VAL A 213 0.18 4.67 -19.77
CA VAL A 213 -0.76 5.75 -20.01
C VAL A 213 -1.50 6.06 -18.73
N LEU A 214 -1.46 7.32 -18.31
CA LEU A 214 -2.21 7.83 -17.16
C LEU A 214 -3.40 8.63 -17.63
N THR A 215 -4.57 8.39 -17.04
CA THR A 215 -5.73 9.27 -17.18
C THR A 215 -5.75 10.24 -15.99
N ILE A 216 -5.65 11.53 -16.31
CA ILE A 216 -5.65 12.63 -15.36
C ILE A 216 -6.99 13.33 -15.44
N VAL A 217 -7.64 13.52 -14.30
CA VAL A 217 -8.95 14.18 -14.19
C VAL A 217 -8.92 15.26 -13.12
N LYS A 218 -9.91 16.14 -13.16
CA LYS A 218 -10.14 17.13 -12.13
C LYS A 218 -10.64 16.47 -10.84
N ASP A 219 -10.06 16.84 -9.71
CA ASP A 219 -10.41 16.37 -8.36
C ASP A 219 -10.51 17.59 -7.43
N GLY A 220 -11.67 18.22 -7.41
CA GLY A 220 -11.87 19.51 -6.75
C GLY A 220 -11.06 20.62 -7.45
N SER A 221 -10.10 21.23 -6.75
CA SER A 221 -9.26 22.31 -7.29
C SER A 221 -7.99 21.81 -8.00
N LYS A 222 -7.71 20.51 -8.01
CA LYS A 222 -6.47 19.96 -8.55
C LYS A 222 -6.72 18.91 -9.64
N LEU A 223 -5.66 18.58 -10.40
CA LEU A 223 -5.61 17.44 -11.29
C LEU A 223 -5.06 16.22 -10.55
N SER A 224 -5.68 15.06 -10.78
CA SER A 224 -5.32 13.80 -10.11
C SER A 224 -5.35 12.63 -11.08
N VAL A 225 -4.53 11.63 -10.80
CA VAL A 225 -4.46 10.36 -11.54
C VAL A 225 -5.67 9.50 -11.16
N ALA A 226 -6.52 9.20 -12.12
CA ALA A 226 -7.70 8.35 -11.94
C ALA A 226 -7.51 6.93 -12.49
N LYS A 227 -6.64 6.75 -13.49
CA LYS A 227 -6.39 5.44 -14.11
C LYS A 227 -4.93 5.33 -14.55
N MET A 228 -4.40 4.14 -14.47
CA MET A 228 -3.10 3.75 -15.04
C MET A 228 -3.30 2.48 -15.87
N THR A 229 -2.86 2.51 -17.12
CA THR A 229 -2.92 1.37 -18.06
C THR A 229 -1.53 1.02 -18.57
N GLU A 230 -1.26 -0.28 -18.65
CA GLU A 230 -0.02 -0.81 -19.24
C GLU A 230 -0.01 -0.66 -20.77
#